data_62ebd379f8a3bd22ce5af48c9fa19c31
#
_entry.id   62ebd379f8a3bd22ce5af48c9fa19c31
#
_cell.length_a   1.000
_cell.length_b   1.000
_cell.length_c   1.000
_cell.angle_alpha   90.00
_cell.angle_beta   90.00
_cell.angle_gamma   90.00
#
_symmetry.space_group_name_H-M   'P 1'
#
loop_
_entity.id
_entity.type
_entity.pdbx_description
1 polymer ?
#
loop_
_entity_poly.entity_id
_entity_poly.type
_entity_poly.pdbx_seq_one_letter_code
_entity_poly.pdbx_strand_id
1 'polypeptide(L)'
;MGNLGLGGLNPIRIQSMLTSATLDTAACVKEALALAEAGCEIIRLTAQTKVHAANLEHIARELRAAGCQVPLVADIHFKPDAAMEAAKWVEKIRVNPGNFIDKKKFVERDYTDSEYEEELERVRKAFTPLVLFCKEHGRAMRLGANHGSLSDRILNRYGDTPEGMVESALEFARIARELDYHQLVFSMKSSNVKVMIQAYRLLVKRLAEEGADWNYPIHLGVTEAGEGEDARIKSATGIGSLLADGIGDTLRVSLTEDPVYEVKPGFELAAPYQPGVEHAATAPEVEPAAPFDPFCFSKRKAELIDINGMSMGWNEPVRVVLPQAACEALNPAEMKDFMPELAYEACGAVEVDPRDAAEVAALAEAPATLVTVKDGVDMPVPQAFRLLSAVIPSRHSILLKDTLGAAPELSAPMAAGVNVGTLLCDGIGNAVLIRGEAEPQKAAYLAYNVLQAAGVRLSKTEYVSCPSCGRTLYNIQEASARIRKATGHLKGVKIAIMGCIVNGPGEMSDADFGYVGGAPNKINLYVGHNPVEFNIPQEEAVDRLIELIRSHGRWVEPS
;
A
#
# COMPACT_ATOMS: atom_id res chain seq x y z
N MET A 1 -8.03 -10.76 -19.81
CA MET A 1 -8.54 -11.64 -18.74
C MET A 1 -10.01 -11.91 -19.03
N GLY A 2 -10.33 -13.09 -19.55
CA GLY A 2 -11.61 -13.24 -20.23
C GLY A 2 -11.80 -12.16 -21.30
N ASN A 3 -12.95 -11.48 -21.29
CA ASN A 3 -13.23 -10.36 -22.19
C ASN A 3 -12.80 -8.99 -21.63
N LEU A 4 -12.22 -8.95 -20.41
CA LEU A 4 -11.78 -7.71 -19.77
C LEU A 4 -10.35 -7.38 -20.17
N GLY A 5 -10.13 -6.26 -20.86
CA GLY A 5 -8.81 -5.74 -21.19
C GLY A 5 -8.13 -5.15 -19.95
N LEU A 6 -6.83 -5.42 -19.80
CA LEU A 6 -5.94 -4.86 -18.76
C LEU A 6 -4.69 -4.30 -19.43
N GLY A 7 -4.25 -3.15 -18.97
CA GLY A 7 -3.03 -2.49 -19.46
C GLY A 7 -3.21 -1.77 -20.79
N GLY A 8 -2.17 -1.10 -21.24
CA GLY A 8 -2.17 -0.28 -22.44
C GLY A 8 -3.19 0.87 -22.34
N LEU A 9 -4.08 0.97 -23.32
CA LEU A 9 -5.14 1.98 -23.37
C LEU A 9 -6.44 1.55 -22.68
N ASN A 10 -6.46 0.40 -22.00
CA ASN A 10 -7.62 -0.01 -21.23
C ASN A 10 -7.74 0.82 -19.95
N PRO A 11 -8.98 1.06 -19.46
CA PRO A 11 -9.17 1.73 -18.18
C PRO A 11 -8.49 0.99 -17.02
N ILE A 12 -8.06 1.76 -16.00
CA ILE A 12 -7.59 1.21 -14.73
C ILE A 12 -8.75 0.48 -14.06
N ARG A 13 -8.58 -0.83 -13.77
CA ARG A 13 -9.65 -1.70 -13.31
C ARG A 13 -9.68 -1.84 -11.79
N ILE A 14 -10.87 -1.85 -11.22
CA ILE A 14 -11.07 -1.96 -9.77
C ILE A 14 -11.33 -3.42 -9.41
N GLN A 15 -10.51 -3.93 -8.48
CA GLN A 15 -10.63 -5.28 -7.93
C GLN A 15 -10.98 -5.24 -6.46
N SER A 16 -11.85 -6.15 -6.01
CA SER A 16 -12.04 -6.46 -4.59
C SER A 16 -11.98 -7.98 -4.34
N MET A 17 -12.16 -8.41 -3.09
CA MET A 17 -11.96 -9.79 -2.68
C MET A 17 -13.02 -10.23 -1.69
N LEU A 18 -13.60 -11.43 -1.90
CA LEU A 18 -14.57 -12.01 -1.00
C LEU A 18 -13.95 -12.35 0.37
N THR A 19 -14.74 -12.15 1.41
CA THR A 19 -14.44 -12.55 2.78
C THR A 19 -15.08 -13.87 3.15
N SER A 20 -16.15 -14.27 2.47
CA SER A 20 -16.85 -15.53 2.67
C SER A 20 -15.94 -16.75 2.47
N ALA A 21 -16.17 -17.78 3.27
CA ALA A 21 -15.49 -19.07 3.13
C ALA A 21 -15.79 -19.68 1.75
N THR A 22 -14.78 -20.02 0.98
CA THR A 22 -14.94 -20.51 -0.41
C THR A 22 -15.75 -21.80 -0.53
N LEU A 23 -15.91 -22.56 0.53
CA LEU A 23 -16.79 -23.75 0.56
C LEU A 23 -18.28 -23.41 0.77
N ASP A 24 -18.60 -22.20 1.18
CA ASP A 24 -19.98 -21.69 1.24
C ASP A 24 -20.31 -20.99 -0.09
N THR A 25 -20.80 -21.77 -1.06
CA THR A 25 -21.16 -21.29 -2.39
C THR A 25 -22.18 -20.17 -2.33
N ALA A 26 -23.22 -20.32 -1.50
CA ALA A 26 -24.32 -19.34 -1.44
C ALA A 26 -23.85 -17.99 -0.87
N ALA A 27 -23.03 -18.00 0.18
CA ALA A 27 -22.43 -16.79 0.73
C ALA A 27 -21.48 -16.12 -0.27
N CYS A 28 -20.62 -16.89 -0.94
CA CYS A 28 -19.71 -16.36 -1.97
C CYS A 28 -20.46 -15.73 -3.15
N VAL A 29 -21.52 -16.37 -3.64
CA VAL A 29 -22.34 -15.84 -4.74
C VAL A 29 -23.05 -14.55 -4.32
N LYS A 30 -23.65 -14.51 -3.14
CA LYS A 30 -24.30 -13.32 -2.61
C LYS A 30 -23.32 -12.13 -2.50
N GLU A 31 -22.15 -12.35 -1.91
CA GLU A 31 -21.12 -11.33 -1.74
C GLU A 31 -20.55 -10.86 -3.09
N ALA A 32 -20.31 -11.78 -4.03
CA ALA A 32 -19.84 -11.47 -5.37
C ALA A 32 -20.85 -10.64 -6.18
N LEU A 33 -22.15 -10.92 -6.06
CA LEU A 33 -23.21 -10.14 -6.71
C LEU A 33 -23.27 -8.73 -6.12
N ALA A 34 -23.17 -8.58 -4.80
CA ALA A 34 -23.12 -7.26 -4.15
C ALA A 34 -21.90 -6.44 -4.61
N LEU A 35 -20.73 -7.07 -4.76
CA LEU A 35 -19.54 -6.41 -5.32
C LEU A 35 -19.75 -5.99 -6.79
N ALA A 36 -20.34 -6.86 -7.60
CA ALA A 36 -20.64 -6.54 -9.00
C ALA A 36 -21.65 -5.39 -9.11
N GLU A 37 -22.68 -5.37 -8.26
CA GLU A 37 -23.66 -4.28 -8.19
C GLU A 37 -23.02 -2.94 -7.77
N ALA A 38 -22.03 -2.98 -6.86
CA ALA A 38 -21.25 -1.80 -6.49
C ALA A 38 -20.28 -1.33 -7.60
N GLY A 39 -20.18 -2.07 -8.72
CA GLY A 39 -19.32 -1.74 -9.86
C GLY A 39 -17.95 -2.39 -9.84
N CYS A 40 -17.67 -3.33 -8.94
CA CYS A 40 -16.40 -4.06 -8.93
C CYS A 40 -16.19 -4.80 -10.26
N GLU A 41 -15.04 -4.58 -10.90
CA GLU A 41 -14.75 -5.09 -12.24
C GLU A 41 -13.99 -6.43 -12.23
N ILE A 42 -13.38 -6.79 -11.10
CA ILE A 42 -12.62 -8.03 -10.91
C ILE A 42 -12.87 -8.54 -9.49
N ILE A 43 -13.33 -9.78 -9.35
CA ILE A 43 -13.62 -10.38 -8.05
C ILE A 43 -12.61 -11.48 -7.74
N ARG A 44 -11.96 -11.41 -6.55
CA ARG A 44 -10.97 -12.39 -6.09
C ARG A 44 -11.54 -13.24 -4.96
N LEU A 45 -11.24 -14.55 -5.00
CA LEU A 45 -11.58 -15.54 -3.98
C LEU A 45 -10.34 -16.31 -3.55
N THR A 46 -10.31 -16.81 -2.31
CA THR A 46 -9.25 -17.71 -1.86
C THR A 46 -9.48 -19.13 -2.39
N ALA A 47 -8.40 -19.85 -2.71
CA ALA A 47 -8.44 -21.28 -3.02
C ALA A 47 -7.31 -22.01 -2.28
N GLN A 48 -7.54 -22.31 -0.99
CA GLN A 48 -6.52 -22.80 -0.06
C GLN A 48 -6.09 -24.24 -0.34
N THR A 49 -7.03 -25.06 -0.84
CA THR A 49 -6.82 -26.48 -1.13
C THR A 49 -7.53 -26.85 -2.43
N LYS A 50 -7.22 -28.04 -2.97
CA LYS A 50 -7.91 -28.55 -4.15
C LYS A 50 -9.43 -28.63 -3.98
N VAL A 51 -9.93 -28.88 -2.76
CA VAL A 51 -11.39 -28.89 -2.48
C VAL A 51 -12.00 -27.50 -2.62
N HIS A 52 -11.34 -26.46 -2.08
CA HIS A 52 -11.77 -25.07 -2.28
C HIS A 52 -11.71 -24.67 -3.75
N ALA A 53 -10.65 -25.05 -4.45
CA ALA A 53 -10.48 -24.79 -5.88
C ALA A 53 -11.58 -25.48 -6.73
N ALA A 54 -11.95 -26.70 -6.42
CA ALA A 54 -13.04 -27.42 -7.09
C ALA A 54 -14.40 -26.73 -6.86
N ASN A 55 -14.64 -26.16 -5.66
CA ASN A 55 -15.90 -25.45 -5.39
C ASN A 55 -16.05 -24.16 -6.20
N LEU A 56 -14.97 -23.62 -6.80
CA LEU A 56 -15.05 -22.48 -7.72
C LEU A 56 -15.92 -22.78 -8.95
N GLU A 57 -16.06 -24.06 -9.37
CA GLU A 57 -16.99 -24.48 -10.39
C GLU A 57 -18.42 -24.06 -10.05
N HIS A 58 -18.87 -24.40 -8.84
CA HIS A 58 -20.24 -24.10 -8.39
C HIS A 58 -20.45 -22.59 -8.29
N ILE A 59 -19.51 -21.86 -7.69
CA ILE A 59 -19.57 -20.41 -7.55
C ILE A 59 -19.62 -19.73 -8.93
N ALA A 60 -18.72 -20.10 -9.85
CA ALA A 60 -18.68 -19.53 -11.18
C ALA A 60 -19.98 -19.81 -11.95
N ARG A 61 -20.49 -21.06 -11.91
CA ARG A 61 -21.72 -21.45 -12.58
C ARG A 61 -22.94 -20.67 -12.08
N GLU A 62 -23.09 -20.54 -10.75
CA GLU A 62 -24.21 -19.80 -10.15
C GLU A 62 -24.14 -18.30 -10.46
N LEU A 63 -22.95 -17.69 -10.42
CA LEU A 63 -22.77 -16.30 -10.83
C LEU A 63 -23.15 -16.08 -12.30
N ARG A 64 -22.70 -16.96 -13.20
CA ARG A 64 -23.05 -16.86 -14.64
C ARG A 64 -24.56 -17.08 -14.85
N ALA A 65 -25.20 -17.99 -14.12
CA ALA A 65 -26.65 -18.19 -14.14
C ALA A 65 -27.41 -16.95 -13.63
N ALA A 66 -26.87 -16.22 -12.67
CA ALA A 66 -27.40 -14.95 -12.19
C ALA A 66 -27.11 -13.76 -13.12
N GLY A 67 -26.47 -13.98 -14.29
CA GLY A 67 -26.13 -12.93 -15.27
C GLY A 67 -24.84 -12.15 -14.96
N CYS A 68 -24.15 -12.44 -13.88
CA CYS A 68 -22.89 -11.78 -13.53
C CYS A 68 -21.74 -12.29 -14.42
N GLN A 69 -21.13 -11.40 -15.21
CA GLN A 69 -20.01 -11.70 -16.11
C GLN A 69 -18.66 -11.18 -15.58
N VAL A 70 -18.61 -10.63 -14.37
CA VAL A 70 -17.38 -10.13 -13.76
C VAL A 70 -16.35 -11.27 -13.67
N PRO A 71 -15.10 -11.07 -14.15
CA PRO A 71 -14.07 -12.08 -14.12
C PRO A 71 -13.66 -12.45 -12.69
N LEU A 72 -13.39 -13.74 -12.48
CA LEU A 72 -12.97 -14.28 -11.19
C LEU A 72 -11.45 -14.49 -11.14
N VAL A 73 -10.88 -14.30 -9.95
CA VAL A 73 -9.46 -14.55 -9.67
C VAL A 73 -9.34 -15.52 -8.50
N ALA A 74 -8.66 -16.63 -8.68
CA ALA A 74 -8.32 -17.53 -7.59
C ALA A 74 -6.98 -17.13 -6.94
N ASP A 75 -7.00 -16.95 -5.63
CA ASP A 75 -5.81 -16.62 -4.81
C ASP A 75 -5.21 -17.91 -4.21
N ILE A 76 -4.07 -18.32 -4.76
CA ILE A 76 -3.41 -19.59 -4.44
C ILE A 76 -2.22 -19.38 -3.51
N HIS A 77 -2.14 -20.22 -2.48
CA HIS A 77 -1.01 -20.29 -1.55
C HIS A 77 -0.61 -21.74 -1.29
N PHE A 78 0.68 -22.07 -1.31
CA PHE A 78 1.29 -23.34 -0.91
C PHE A 78 0.85 -24.61 -1.67
N LYS A 79 -0.03 -24.52 -2.67
CA LYS A 79 -0.68 -25.69 -3.27
C LYS A 79 -0.76 -25.61 -4.79
N PRO A 80 0.28 -26.08 -5.53
CA PRO A 80 0.23 -26.13 -7.00
C PRO A 80 -0.97 -26.93 -7.54
N ASP A 81 -1.40 -28.00 -6.86
CA ASP A 81 -2.57 -28.79 -7.23
C ASP A 81 -3.89 -28.01 -7.12
N ALA A 82 -4.00 -27.10 -6.14
CA ALA A 82 -5.14 -26.18 -6.04
C ALA A 82 -5.13 -25.15 -7.18
N ALA A 83 -3.94 -24.67 -7.60
CA ALA A 83 -3.81 -23.77 -8.75
C ALA A 83 -4.31 -24.42 -10.05
N MET A 84 -3.87 -25.67 -10.30
CA MET A 84 -4.30 -26.46 -11.46
C MET A 84 -5.81 -26.68 -11.47
N GLU A 85 -6.40 -26.98 -10.33
CA GLU A 85 -7.87 -27.17 -10.22
C GLU A 85 -8.59 -25.85 -10.44
N ALA A 86 -8.15 -24.75 -9.79
CA ALA A 86 -8.79 -23.44 -9.92
C ALA A 86 -8.74 -22.89 -11.36
N ALA A 87 -7.64 -23.14 -12.10
CA ALA A 87 -7.45 -22.67 -13.46
C ALA A 87 -8.52 -23.18 -14.45
N LYS A 88 -9.24 -24.23 -14.11
CA LYS A 88 -10.37 -24.73 -14.91
C LYS A 88 -11.58 -23.78 -14.87
N TRP A 89 -11.77 -23.07 -13.76
CA TRP A 89 -13.03 -22.42 -13.39
C TRP A 89 -12.99 -20.90 -13.38
N VAL A 90 -11.79 -20.29 -13.32
CA VAL A 90 -11.63 -18.83 -13.21
C VAL A 90 -10.80 -18.26 -14.36
N GLU A 91 -10.93 -16.96 -14.61
CA GLU A 91 -10.24 -16.27 -15.69
C GLU A 91 -8.78 -15.94 -15.36
N LYS A 92 -8.43 -15.86 -14.05
CA LYS A 92 -7.06 -15.54 -13.61
C LYS A 92 -6.66 -16.30 -12.35
N ILE A 93 -5.43 -16.78 -12.33
CA ILE A 93 -4.80 -17.37 -11.15
C ILE A 93 -3.80 -16.37 -10.55
N ARG A 94 -3.88 -16.11 -9.24
CA ARG A 94 -2.81 -15.41 -8.52
C ARG A 94 -1.89 -16.43 -7.87
N VAL A 95 -0.63 -16.39 -8.23
CA VAL A 95 0.48 -17.11 -7.62
C VAL A 95 1.28 -16.14 -6.75
N ASN A 96 1.60 -16.55 -5.53
CA ASN A 96 2.59 -15.84 -4.71
C ASN A 96 3.93 -16.59 -4.85
N PRO A 97 4.93 -16.00 -5.54
CA PRO A 97 6.21 -16.65 -5.79
C PRO A 97 6.91 -17.10 -4.50
N GLY A 98 6.78 -16.32 -3.44
CA GLY A 98 7.43 -16.60 -2.16
C GLY A 98 6.90 -17.81 -1.40
N ASN A 99 5.71 -18.31 -1.74
CA ASN A 99 5.11 -19.44 -1.02
C ASN A 99 4.35 -20.44 -1.93
N PHE A 100 4.48 -20.34 -3.22
CA PHE A 100 3.80 -21.27 -4.14
C PHE A 100 4.43 -22.67 -4.11
N ILE A 101 5.74 -22.76 -4.07
CA ILE A 101 6.50 -24.00 -4.04
C ILE A 101 7.36 -24.09 -2.79
N ASP A 102 8.00 -22.97 -2.44
CA ASP A 102 8.83 -22.85 -1.27
C ASP A 102 7.97 -22.63 -0.01
N LYS A 103 8.50 -23.09 1.13
CA LYS A 103 7.90 -22.81 2.44
C LYS A 103 8.85 -21.91 3.20
N LYS A 104 8.35 -20.76 3.66
CA LYS A 104 9.09 -19.91 4.58
C LYS A 104 9.21 -20.64 5.91
N LYS A 105 10.44 -20.92 6.33
CA LYS A 105 10.76 -21.58 7.60
C LYS A 105 11.58 -20.67 8.51
N PHE A 106 11.95 -19.46 8.03
CA PHE A 106 12.88 -18.54 8.69
C PHE A 106 14.24 -19.18 8.99
N VAL A 107 14.72 -20.04 8.08
CA VAL A 107 16.00 -20.70 8.20
C VAL A 107 17.06 -19.84 7.53
N GLU A 108 18.02 -19.36 8.32
CA GLU A 108 19.23 -18.75 7.80
C GLU A 108 20.12 -19.83 7.19
N ARG A 109 20.32 -19.76 5.89
CA ARG A 109 21.17 -20.66 5.13
C ARG A 109 21.79 -19.94 3.96
N ASP A 110 23.11 -19.91 3.92
CA ASP A 110 23.82 -19.45 2.74
C ASP A 110 23.66 -20.48 1.60
N TYR A 111 23.16 -20.02 0.46
CA TYR A 111 23.07 -20.82 -0.75
C TYR A 111 24.28 -20.52 -1.64
N THR A 112 25.02 -21.54 -2.05
CA THR A 112 25.94 -21.42 -3.17
C THR A 112 25.17 -21.18 -4.47
N ASP A 113 25.82 -20.64 -5.50
CA ASP A 113 25.14 -20.42 -6.78
C ASP A 113 24.59 -21.74 -7.37
N SER A 114 25.31 -22.86 -7.23
CA SER A 114 24.82 -24.16 -7.67
C SER A 114 23.58 -24.64 -6.92
N GLU A 115 23.54 -24.47 -5.58
CA GLU A 115 22.35 -24.83 -4.78
C GLU A 115 21.17 -23.94 -5.12
N TYR A 116 21.42 -22.66 -5.41
CA TYR A 116 20.37 -21.72 -5.82
C TYR A 116 19.74 -22.13 -7.16
N GLU A 117 20.58 -22.50 -8.14
CA GLU A 117 20.12 -22.98 -9.45
C GLU A 117 19.35 -24.31 -9.35
N GLU A 118 19.76 -25.23 -8.49
CA GLU A 118 19.03 -26.48 -8.23
C GLU A 118 17.62 -26.21 -7.67
N GLU A 119 17.51 -25.25 -6.73
CA GLU A 119 16.21 -24.82 -6.19
C GLU A 119 15.36 -24.13 -7.25
N LEU A 120 15.96 -23.32 -8.12
CA LEU A 120 15.25 -22.67 -9.22
C LEU A 120 14.73 -23.69 -10.24
N GLU A 121 15.49 -24.75 -10.52
CA GLU A 121 15.04 -25.84 -11.39
C GLU A 121 13.87 -26.62 -10.74
N ARG A 122 13.88 -26.79 -9.42
CA ARG A 122 12.74 -27.36 -8.68
C ARG A 122 11.47 -26.48 -8.84
N VAL A 123 11.62 -25.15 -8.76
CA VAL A 123 10.54 -24.18 -9.01
C VAL A 123 10.04 -24.33 -10.45
N ARG A 124 10.94 -24.33 -11.43
CA ARG A 124 10.63 -24.52 -12.86
C ARG A 124 9.78 -25.77 -13.09
N LYS A 125 10.24 -26.92 -12.60
CA LYS A 125 9.55 -28.21 -12.76
C LYS A 125 8.13 -28.21 -12.19
N ALA A 126 7.94 -27.56 -11.06
CA ALA A 126 6.62 -27.52 -10.40
C ALA A 126 5.68 -26.47 -10.98
N PHE A 127 6.22 -25.37 -11.55
CA PHE A 127 5.42 -24.27 -12.10
C PHE A 127 5.02 -24.48 -13.56
N THR A 128 5.86 -25.14 -14.36
CA THR A 128 5.65 -25.42 -15.80
C THR A 128 4.26 -25.99 -16.11
N PRO A 129 3.72 -27.00 -15.39
CA PRO A 129 2.40 -27.55 -15.70
C PRO A 129 1.29 -26.50 -15.64
N LEU A 130 1.32 -25.60 -14.66
CA LEU A 130 0.33 -24.52 -14.53
C LEU A 130 0.45 -23.51 -15.68
N VAL A 131 1.66 -23.12 -16.05
CA VAL A 131 1.92 -22.19 -17.17
C VAL A 131 1.35 -22.76 -18.47
N LEU A 132 1.66 -24.02 -18.78
CA LEU A 132 1.18 -24.69 -20.00
C LEU A 132 -0.35 -24.80 -20.01
N PHE A 133 -0.97 -25.16 -18.89
CA PHE A 133 -2.42 -25.20 -18.77
C PHE A 133 -3.06 -23.81 -19.00
N CYS A 134 -2.51 -22.79 -18.37
CA CYS A 134 -2.99 -21.41 -18.53
C CYS A 134 -2.85 -20.91 -19.97
N LYS A 135 -1.72 -21.24 -20.63
CA LYS A 135 -1.48 -20.94 -22.05
C LYS A 135 -2.52 -21.60 -22.95
N GLU A 136 -2.75 -22.89 -22.78
CA GLU A 136 -3.69 -23.67 -23.60
C GLU A 136 -5.14 -23.17 -23.44
N HIS A 137 -5.54 -22.79 -22.22
CA HIS A 137 -6.91 -22.42 -21.91
C HIS A 137 -7.14 -20.89 -21.87
N GLY A 138 -6.17 -20.07 -22.27
CA GLY A 138 -6.29 -18.62 -22.32
C GLY A 138 -6.51 -17.98 -20.94
N ARG A 139 -5.96 -18.57 -19.87
CA ARG A 139 -6.05 -18.02 -18.51
C ARG A 139 -4.93 -17.02 -18.26
N ALA A 140 -5.25 -15.91 -17.60
CA ALA A 140 -4.23 -14.97 -17.16
C ALA A 140 -3.60 -15.43 -15.83
N MET A 141 -2.40 -14.93 -15.53
CA MET A 141 -1.71 -15.21 -14.27
C MET A 141 -1.19 -13.93 -13.65
N ARG A 142 -1.38 -13.76 -12.34
CA ARG A 142 -0.73 -12.70 -11.59
C ARG A 142 0.38 -13.25 -10.71
N LEU A 143 1.59 -12.78 -10.96
CA LEU A 143 2.74 -13.02 -10.09
C LEU A 143 2.74 -11.94 -9.01
N GLY A 144 2.29 -12.32 -7.82
CA GLY A 144 1.99 -11.38 -6.74
C GLY A 144 2.88 -11.58 -5.53
N ALA A 145 4.02 -10.87 -5.48
CA ALA A 145 4.88 -10.84 -4.31
C ALA A 145 4.29 -9.95 -3.20
N ASN A 146 4.46 -10.38 -1.97
CA ASN A 146 4.15 -9.58 -0.78
C ASN A 146 5.42 -9.49 0.07
N HIS A 147 5.74 -8.29 0.54
CA HIS A 147 6.77 -8.07 1.56
C HIS A 147 6.47 -8.94 2.80
N GLY A 148 7.48 -9.57 3.36
CA GLY A 148 7.31 -10.48 4.49
C GLY A 148 6.85 -11.90 4.13
N SER A 149 6.42 -12.19 2.88
CA SER A 149 6.09 -13.56 2.44
C SER A 149 7.05 -14.11 1.38
N LEU A 150 8.26 -13.59 1.30
CA LEU A 150 9.32 -14.07 0.42
C LEU A 150 9.82 -15.46 0.88
N SER A 151 10.31 -16.29 -0.04
CA SER A 151 10.91 -17.58 0.30
C SER A 151 12.24 -17.42 1.02
N ASP A 152 12.62 -18.42 1.84
CA ASP A 152 13.91 -18.39 2.56
C ASP A 152 15.08 -18.23 1.59
N ARG A 153 15.02 -18.81 0.38
CA ARG A 153 16.02 -18.69 -0.67
C ARG A 153 16.20 -17.22 -1.12
N ILE A 154 15.11 -16.51 -1.36
CA ILE A 154 15.15 -15.09 -1.74
C ILE A 154 15.61 -14.23 -0.55
N LEU A 155 15.10 -14.50 0.66
CA LEU A 155 15.49 -13.76 1.87
C LEU A 155 16.98 -13.85 2.15
N ASN A 156 17.57 -15.03 2.00
CA ASN A 156 19.01 -15.22 2.26
C ASN A 156 19.90 -14.57 1.18
N ARG A 157 19.41 -14.45 -0.08
CA ARG A 157 20.22 -13.88 -1.17
C ARG A 157 20.02 -12.37 -1.34
N TYR A 158 18.79 -11.87 -1.20
CA TYR A 158 18.41 -10.49 -1.51
C TYR A 158 17.87 -9.74 -0.29
N GLY A 159 17.61 -10.44 0.82
CA GLY A 159 16.95 -9.86 2.00
C GLY A 159 15.44 -9.63 1.83
N ASP A 160 14.80 -9.13 2.89
CA ASP A 160 13.40 -8.68 2.85
C ASP A 160 13.35 -7.23 2.33
N THR A 161 13.64 -7.05 1.05
CA THR A 161 13.89 -5.77 0.38
C THR A 161 13.03 -5.62 -0.87
N PRO A 162 12.88 -4.40 -1.42
CA PRO A 162 12.29 -4.20 -2.74
C PRO A 162 12.91 -5.08 -3.84
N GLU A 163 14.23 -5.26 -3.81
CA GLU A 163 14.94 -6.11 -4.78
C GLU A 163 14.55 -7.58 -4.63
N GLY A 164 14.49 -8.10 -3.40
CA GLY A 164 14.02 -9.47 -3.15
C GLY A 164 12.59 -9.69 -3.61
N MET A 165 11.70 -8.70 -3.43
CA MET A 165 10.32 -8.77 -3.93
C MET A 165 10.28 -8.87 -5.45
N VAL A 166 11.05 -8.03 -6.15
CA VAL A 166 11.08 -7.98 -7.62
C VAL A 166 11.68 -9.26 -8.19
N GLU A 167 12.84 -9.70 -7.69
CA GLU A 167 13.51 -10.90 -8.19
C GLU A 167 12.66 -12.16 -7.98
N SER A 168 11.98 -12.25 -6.82
CA SER A 168 11.03 -13.35 -6.54
C SER A 168 9.96 -13.50 -7.64
N ALA A 169 9.48 -12.40 -8.21
CA ALA A 169 8.49 -12.43 -9.29
C ALA A 169 9.13 -12.63 -10.67
N LEU A 170 10.32 -12.06 -10.92
CA LEU A 170 11.03 -12.18 -12.20
C LEU A 170 11.47 -13.61 -12.48
N GLU A 171 11.90 -14.37 -11.48
CA GLU A 171 12.22 -15.80 -11.64
C GLU A 171 11.06 -16.59 -12.24
N PHE A 172 9.83 -16.39 -11.72
CA PHE A 172 8.64 -17.03 -12.25
C PHE A 172 8.26 -16.50 -13.64
N ALA A 173 8.46 -15.21 -13.87
CA ALA A 173 8.18 -14.60 -15.17
C ALA A 173 9.12 -15.12 -16.26
N ARG A 174 10.42 -15.29 -15.97
CA ARG A 174 11.40 -15.86 -16.91
C ARG A 174 11.00 -17.28 -17.31
N ILE A 175 10.59 -18.11 -16.34
CA ILE A 175 10.07 -19.48 -16.62
C ILE A 175 8.83 -19.42 -17.53
N ALA A 176 7.90 -18.51 -17.26
CA ALA A 176 6.71 -18.34 -18.09
C ALA A 176 7.06 -17.89 -19.52
N ARG A 177 8.01 -16.97 -19.66
CA ARG A 177 8.50 -16.47 -20.96
C ARG A 177 9.22 -17.54 -21.78
N GLU A 178 10.02 -18.37 -21.16
CA GLU A 178 10.66 -19.51 -21.84
C GLU A 178 9.63 -20.49 -22.45
N LEU A 179 8.45 -20.58 -21.87
CA LEU A 179 7.32 -21.34 -22.36
C LEU A 179 6.42 -20.55 -23.33
N ASP A 180 6.85 -19.35 -23.77
CA ASP A 180 6.10 -18.45 -24.63
C ASP A 180 4.70 -18.15 -24.05
N TYR A 181 4.63 -17.82 -22.74
CA TYR A 181 3.41 -17.43 -22.06
C TYR A 181 3.50 -15.96 -21.62
N HIS A 182 2.55 -15.14 -22.12
CA HIS A 182 2.59 -13.68 -21.99
C HIS A 182 1.40 -13.07 -21.25
N GLN A 183 0.45 -13.85 -20.78
CA GLN A 183 -0.72 -13.32 -20.08
C GLN A 183 -0.43 -13.10 -18.58
N LEU A 184 0.60 -12.30 -18.31
CA LEU A 184 1.09 -12.00 -16.97
C LEU A 184 0.59 -10.66 -16.45
N VAL A 185 0.44 -10.57 -15.13
CA VAL A 185 0.19 -9.34 -14.36
C VAL A 185 1.12 -9.39 -13.15
N PHE A 186 1.67 -8.26 -12.73
CA PHE A 186 2.55 -8.20 -11.55
C PHE A 186 1.93 -7.44 -10.38
N SER A 187 2.35 -7.76 -9.17
CA SER A 187 2.08 -6.94 -8.00
C SER A 187 3.14 -7.11 -6.91
N MET A 188 3.56 -5.97 -6.30
CA MET A 188 4.59 -5.85 -5.26
C MET A 188 3.97 -5.22 -4.02
N LYS A 189 3.22 -5.97 -3.23
CA LYS A 189 2.44 -5.42 -2.11
C LYS A 189 3.24 -5.39 -0.81
N SER A 190 3.05 -4.31 -0.05
CA SER A 190 3.58 -4.16 1.31
C SER A 190 2.60 -3.38 2.17
N SER A 191 2.65 -3.57 3.49
CA SER A 191 1.99 -2.72 4.49
C SER A 191 2.78 -1.42 4.73
N ASN A 192 4.09 -1.42 4.43
CA ASN A 192 4.93 -0.23 4.41
C ASN A 192 4.85 0.43 3.03
N VAL A 193 4.24 1.62 2.96
CA VAL A 193 4.00 2.32 1.69
C VAL A 193 5.28 2.70 0.95
N LYS A 194 6.37 3.05 1.66
CA LYS A 194 7.66 3.37 1.04
C LYS A 194 8.27 2.16 0.36
N VAL A 195 8.31 1.01 1.04
CA VAL A 195 8.78 -0.26 0.47
C VAL A 195 7.94 -0.64 -0.75
N MET A 196 6.62 -0.48 -0.66
CA MET A 196 5.71 -0.76 -1.77
C MET A 196 6.04 0.10 -2.99
N ILE A 197 6.12 1.43 -2.83
CA ILE A 197 6.41 2.37 -3.93
C ILE A 197 7.75 2.03 -4.59
N GLN A 198 8.80 1.83 -3.80
CA GLN A 198 10.14 1.47 -4.28
C GLN A 198 10.13 0.15 -5.05
N ALA A 199 9.45 -0.87 -4.54
CA ALA A 199 9.38 -2.18 -5.19
C ALA A 199 8.66 -2.12 -6.55
N TYR A 200 7.59 -1.35 -6.69
CA TYR A 200 6.93 -1.18 -7.98
C TYR A 200 7.75 -0.37 -8.98
N ARG A 201 8.38 0.72 -8.55
CA ARG A 201 9.30 1.50 -9.39
C ARG A 201 10.47 0.64 -9.88
N LEU A 202 11.07 -0.13 -8.97
CA LEU A 202 12.14 -1.07 -9.29
C LEU A 202 11.67 -2.17 -10.25
N LEU A 203 10.45 -2.71 -10.06
CA LEU A 203 9.87 -3.70 -10.96
C LEU A 203 9.80 -3.15 -12.40
N VAL A 204 9.27 -1.93 -12.59
CA VAL A 204 9.15 -1.30 -13.92
C VAL A 204 10.53 -1.18 -14.56
N LYS A 205 11.54 -0.71 -13.82
CA LYS A 205 12.92 -0.63 -14.29
C LYS A 205 13.46 -2.00 -14.71
N ARG A 206 13.32 -3.00 -13.85
CA ARG A 206 13.83 -4.35 -14.11
C ARG A 206 13.11 -5.03 -15.27
N LEU A 207 11.80 -4.86 -15.42
CA LEU A 207 11.07 -5.35 -16.59
C LEU A 207 11.59 -4.72 -17.88
N ALA A 208 11.87 -3.42 -17.89
CA ALA A 208 12.46 -2.76 -19.06
C ALA A 208 13.88 -3.26 -19.39
N GLU A 209 14.66 -3.64 -18.37
CA GLU A 209 15.98 -4.27 -18.53
C GLU A 209 15.91 -5.69 -19.11
N GLU A 210 14.85 -6.46 -18.81
CA GLU A 210 14.61 -7.78 -19.41
C GLU A 210 14.30 -7.70 -20.92
N GLY A 211 13.61 -6.63 -21.37
CA GLY A 211 13.32 -6.41 -22.78
C GLY A 211 12.15 -5.45 -23.03
N ALA A 212 12.12 -4.85 -24.21
CA ALA A 212 11.07 -3.90 -24.58
C ALA A 212 9.65 -4.53 -24.63
N ASP A 213 9.55 -5.83 -24.79
CA ASP A 213 8.31 -6.60 -24.80
C ASP A 213 7.92 -7.15 -23.41
N TRP A 214 8.61 -6.72 -22.33
CA TRP A 214 8.29 -7.06 -20.95
C TRP A 214 7.38 -6.04 -20.26
N ASN A 215 6.70 -5.19 -21.01
CA ASN A 215 5.74 -4.22 -20.49
C ASN A 215 4.41 -4.89 -20.13
N TYR A 216 4.33 -5.45 -18.93
CA TYR A 216 3.17 -6.17 -18.42
C TYR A 216 2.30 -5.30 -17.53
N PRO A 217 0.96 -5.55 -17.50
CA PRO A 217 0.05 -4.86 -16.57
C PRO A 217 0.44 -5.05 -15.10
N ILE A 218 0.23 -3.98 -14.32
CA ILE A 218 0.57 -3.92 -12.90
C ILE A 218 -0.69 -3.74 -12.06
N HIS A 219 -0.83 -4.59 -11.02
CA HIS A 219 -1.91 -4.51 -10.03
C HIS A 219 -1.41 -3.87 -8.74
N LEU A 220 -1.94 -2.70 -8.41
CA LEU A 220 -1.57 -1.93 -7.23
C LEU A 220 -2.38 -2.31 -5.98
N GLY A 221 -1.80 -2.12 -4.81
CA GLY A 221 -2.52 -2.22 -3.54
C GLY A 221 -1.59 -2.23 -2.34
N VAL A 222 -1.98 -1.48 -1.31
CA VAL A 222 -1.36 -1.55 0.02
C VAL A 222 -1.99 -2.75 0.75
N THR A 223 -1.18 -3.58 1.41
CA THR A 223 -1.68 -4.65 2.27
C THR A 223 -1.88 -4.13 3.69
N GLU A 224 -2.80 -4.75 4.43
CA GLU A 224 -3.02 -4.50 5.86
C GLU A 224 -3.16 -3.01 6.21
N ALA A 225 -3.85 -2.24 5.36
CA ALA A 225 -4.02 -0.80 5.54
C ALA A 225 -4.87 -0.45 6.77
N GLY A 226 -5.70 -1.38 7.24
CA GLY A 226 -6.60 -1.18 8.37
C GLY A 226 -8.01 -0.79 7.95
N GLU A 227 -8.65 0.10 8.70
CA GLU A 227 -10.04 0.52 8.52
C GLU A 227 -10.19 2.05 8.61
N GLY A 228 -11.34 2.57 8.21
CA GLY A 228 -11.71 3.97 8.34
C GLY A 228 -10.89 4.89 7.44
N GLU A 229 -10.77 6.14 7.86
CA GLU A 229 -10.06 7.19 7.13
C GLU A 229 -8.56 6.90 7.00
N ASP A 230 -7.93 6.42 8.08
CA ASP A 230 -6.50 6.09 8.09
C ASP A 230 -6.11 5.10 6.99
N ALA A 231 -6.92 4.06 6.80
CA ALA A 231 -6.68 3.06 5.77
C ALA A 231 -6.85 3.61 4.34
N ARG A 232 -7.80 4.52 4.17
CA ARG A 232 -8.02 5.23 2.90
C ARG A 232 -6.86 6.17 2.58
N ILE A 233 -6.39 6.97 3.55
CA ILE A 233 -5.21 7.83 3.39
C ILE A 233 -3.96 6.98 3.08
N LYS A 234 -3.76 5.88 3.79
CA LYS A 234 -2.62 4.99 3.56
C LYS A 234 -2.66 4.36 2.17
N SER A 235 -3.84 3.93 1.72
CA SER A 235 -4.04 3.41 0.36
C SER A 235 -3.84 4.50 -0.69
N ALA A 236 -4.36 5.71 -0.46
CA ALA A 236 -4.17 6.86 -1.35
C ALA A 236 -2.69 7.24 -1.47
N THR A 237 -1.96 7.27 -0.35
CA THR A 237 -0.51 7.53 -0.35
C THR A 237 0.24 6.50 -1.19
N GLY A 238 0.02 5.19 -0.96
CA GLY A 238 0.77 4.14 -1.68
C GLY A 238 0.35 3.99 -3.14
N ILE A 239 -0.96 3.86 -3.40
CA ILE A 239 -1.49 3.67 -4.76
C ILE A 239 -1.37 4.96 -5.58
N GLY A 240 -1.74 6.10 -4.98
CA GLY A 240 -1.72 7.40 -5.65
C GLY A 240 -0.32 7.83 -6.08
N SER A 241 0.72 7.52 -5.30
CA SER A 241 2.11 7.76 -5.70
C SER A 241 2.47 7.09 -7.01
N LEU A 242 2.05 5.82 -7.16
CA LEU A 242 2.36 5.03 -8.35
C LEU A 242 1.50 5.45 -9.55
N LEU A 243 0.23 5.76 -9.33
CA LEU A 243 -0.63 6.31 -10.38
C LEU A 243 -0.09 7.65 -10.89
N ALA A 244 0.41 8.52 -10.00
CA ALA A 244 1.06 9.79 -10.37
C ALA A 244 2.38 9.58 -11.14
N ASP A 245 3.02 8.41 -11.00
CA ASP A 245 4.19 7.99 -11.78
C ASP A 245 3.79 7.31 -13.12
N GLY A 246 2.49 7.19 -13.42
CA GLY A 246 1.99 6.45 -14.58
C GLY A 246 2.05 4.92 -14.44
N ILE A 247 2.18 4.40 -13.22
CA ILE A 247 2.28 2.97 -12.93
C ILE A 247 0.95 2.47 -12.36
N GLY A 248 0.34 1.47 -12.99
CA GLY A 248 -0.84 0.79 -12.49
C GLY A 248 -1.96 0.67 -13.51
N ASP A 249 -2.43 -0.57 -13.71
CA ASP A 249 -3.48 -0.94 -14.66
C ASP A 249 -4.71 -1.52 -13.97
N THR A 250 -4.55 -1.95 -12.73
CA THR A 250 -5.64 -2.41 -11.87
C THR A 250 -5.23 -2.19 -10.41
N LEU A 251 -6.20 -1.96 -9.55
CA LEU A 251 -5.92 -1.70 -8.14
C LEU A 251 -6.96 -2.34 -7.19
N ARG A 252 -6.55 -2.49 -5.92
CA ARG A 252 -7.43 -2.79 -4.80
C ARG A 252 -7.11 -1.89 -3.62
N VAL A 253 -8.08 -1.13 -3.15
CA VAL A 253 -8.07 -0.53 -1.80
C VAL A 253 -8.46 -1.64 -0.81
N SER A 254 -7.56 -2.01 0.11
CA SER A 254 -7.81 -3.13 1.05
C SER A 254 -8.20 -2.58 2.41
N LEU A 255 -9.43 -2.87 2.86
CA LEU A 255 -9.99 -2.37 4.12
C LEU A 255 -10.39 -3.52 5.04
N THR A 256 -10.23 -3.34 6.36
CA THR A 256 -10.78 -4.22 7.39
C THR A 256 -12.28 -3.90 7.60
N GLU A 257 -13.02 -3.84 6.50
CA GLU A 257 -14.44 -3.49 6.41
C GLU A 257 -15.14 -4.47 5.46
N ASP A 258 -16.45 -4.28 5.22
CA ASP A 258 -17.14 -5.02 4.17
C ASP A 258 -16.51 -4.68 2.80
N PRO A 259 -16.16 -5.67 1.96
CA PRO A 259 -15.47 -5.46 0.69
C PRO A 259 -16.18 -4.51 -0.29
N VAL A 260 -17.48 -4.32 -0.17
CA VAL A 260 -18.23 -3.34 -0.98
C VAL A 260 -17.71 -1.92 -0.77
N TYR A 261 -17.23 -1.60 0.44
CA TYR A 261 -16.65 -0.28 0.74
C TYR A 261 -15.26 -0.03 0.14
N GLU A 262 -14.61 -1.06 -0.43
CA GLU A 262 -13.34 -0.92 -1.17
C GLU A 262 -13.54 -0.32 -2.57
N VAL A 263 -14.74 -0.52 -3.18
CA VAL A 263 -15.00 -0.25 -4.60
C VAL A 263 -15.00 1.25 -4.89
N LYS A 264 -15.76 2.04 -4.14
CA LYS A 264 -15.87 3.49 -4.33
C LYS A 264 -14.52 4.22 -4.18
N PRO A 265 -13.74 4.01 -3.11
CA PRO A 265 -12.40 4.59 -2.99
C PRO A 265 -11.45 4.16 -4.12
N GLY A 266 -11.61 2.94 -4.63
CA GLY A 266 -10.84 2.46 -5.78
C GLY A 266 -11.11 3.28 -7.05
N PHE A 267 -12.37 3.51 -7.38
CA PHE A 267 -12.75 4.37 -8.51
C PHE A 267 -12.32 5.81 -8.31
N GLU A 268 -12.48 6.34 -7.11
CA GLU A 268 -12.06 7.70 -6.78
C GLU A 268 -10.56 7.88 -7.06
N LEU A 269 -9.70 6.97 -6.57
CA LEU A 269 -8.26 7.02 -6.81
C LEU A 269 -7.88 6.86 -8.28
N ALA A 270 -8.60 6.04 -9.03
CA ALA A 270 -8.31 5.78 -10.43
C ALA A 270 -8.78 6.92 -11.36
N ALA A 271 -9.81 7.67 -10.97
CA ALA A 271 -10.49 8.63 -11.85
C ALA A 271 -9.54 9.65 -12.49
N PRO A 272 -8.61 10.31 -11.76
CA PRO A 272 -7.72 11.29 -12.38
C PRO A 272 -6.71 10.71 -13.37
N TYR A 273 -6.51 9.38 -13.35
CA TYR A 273 -5.46 8.70 -14.12
C TYR A 273 -6.03 7.78 -15.23
N GLN A 274 -7.32 7.86 -15.49
CA GLN A 274 -7.94 7.05 -16.56
C GLN A 274 -7.44 7.50 -17.93
N PRO A 275 -7.28 6.57 -18.91
CA PRO A 275 -6.93 6.91 -20.27
C PRO A 275 -7.91 7.94 -20.86
N GLY A 276 -7.37 8.99 -21.49
CA GLY A 276 -8.15 10.08 -22.08
C GLY A 276 -8.51 11.22 -21.13
N VAL A 277 -8.13 11.15 -19.85
CA VAL A 277 -8.15 12.31 -18.95
C VAL A 277 -6.99 13.23 -19.34
N GLU A 278 -7.31 14.47 -19.68
CA GLU A 278 -6.27 15.49 -19.94
C GLU A 278 -5.61 15.86 -18.61
N HIS A 279 -4.30 15.68 -18.55
CA HIS A 279 -3.50 16.14 -17.42
C HIS A 279 -3.03 17.56 -17.69
N ALA A 280 -2.97 18.38 -16.66
CA ALA A 280 -2.25 19.64 -16.66
C ALA A 280 -0.80 19.43 -17.15
N ALA A 281 -0.16 20.49 -17.58
CA ALA A 281 1.17 20.44 -18.19
C ALA A 281 2.15 19.56 -17.40
N THR A 282 2.85 18.66 -18.10
CA THR A 282 3.91 17.84 -17.50
C THR A 282 5.08 18.73 -17.06
N ALA A 283 5.72 18.37 -15.96
CA ALA A 283 6.93 19.05 -15.52
C ALA A 283 8.03 18.96 -16.63
N PRO A 284 8.78 20.03 -16.87
CA PRO A 284 9.93 19.96 -17.77
C PRO A 284 10.98 18.99 -17.22
N GLU A 285 11.71 18.32 -18.10
CA GLU A 285 12.89 17.57 -17.72
C GLU A 285 13.98 18.52 -17.21
N VAL A 286 14.45 18.29 -16.01
CA VAL A 286 15.54 19.07 -15.40
C VAL A 286 16.54 18.12 -14.76
N GLU A 287 17.83 18.49 -14.77
CA GLU A 287 18.82 17.81 -13.93
C GLU A 287 18.59 18.20 -12.47
N PRO A 288 18.38 17.21 -11.55
CA PRO A 288 18.14 17.53 -10.16
C PRO A 288 19.34 18.24 -9.51
N ALA A 289 19.08 19.31 -8.78
CA ALA A 289 20.08 20.02 -7.97
C ALA A 289 20.64 19.17 -6.81
N ALA A 290 19.91 18.11 -6.43
CA ALA A 290 20.32 17.11 -5.45
C ALA A 290 19.98 15.70 -5.95
N PRO A 291 20.79 14.68 -5.65
CA PRO A 291 20.51 13.31 -6.04
C PRO A 291 19.17 12.83 -5.47
N PHE A 292 18.34 12.24 -6.32
CA PHE A 292 17.11 11.55 -5.94
C PHE A 292 17.18 10.10 -6.43
N ASP A 293 17.01 9.15 -5.51
CA ASP A 293 16.93 7.72 -5.83
C ASP A 293 15.47 7.26 -5.70
N PRO A 294 14.76 6.95 -6.81
CA PRO A 294 13.37 6.52 -6.77
C PRO A 294 13.19 5.11 -6.15
N PHE A 295 14.28 4.38 -5.93
CA PHE A 295 14.28 3.00 -5.44
C PHE A 295 14.70 2.89 -3.97
N CYS A 296 15.19 3.99 -3.37
CA CYS A 296 15.63 4.02 -1.99
C CYS A 296 15.18 5.31 -1.29
N PHE A 297 14.49 5.18 -0.16
CA PHE A 297 14.03 6.35 0.60
C PHE A 297 15.21 7.11 1.18
N SER A 298 15.29 8.40 0.86
CA SER A 298 16.22 9.34 1.47
C SER A 298 15.54 10.70 1.68
N LYS A 299 15.48 11.15 2.94
CA LYS A 299 14.93 12.47 3.23
C LYS A 299 15.85 13.56 2.67
N ARG A 300 15.27 14.54 1.97
CA ARG A 300 15.98 15.72 1.44
C ARG A 300 16.66 16.49 2.56
N LYS A 301 17.98 16.78 2.41
CA LYS A 301 18.82 17.39 3.45
C LYS A 301 18.68 18.91 3.45
N ALA A 302 17.65 19.43 4.16
CA ALA A 302 17.51 20.85 4.41
C ALA A 302 18.34 21.29 5.61
N GLU A 303 18.88 22.52 5.57
CA GLU A 303 19.55 23.12 6.71
C GLU A 303 18.54 23.43 7.82
N LEU A 304 19.04 23.53 9.04
CA LEU A 304 18.23 23.89 10.20
C LEU A 304 17.89 25.38 10.12
N ILE A 305 16.60 25.69 10.18
CA ILE A 305 16.06 27.05 10.29
C ILE A 305 15.15 27.14 11.50
N ASP A 306 15.00 28.34 12.06
CA ASP A 306 14.03 28.63 13.10
C ASP A 306 12.90 29.51 12.53
N ILE A 307 11.66 29.11 12.77
CA ILE A 307 10.47 29.87 12.39
C ILE A 307 9.63 30.05 13.65
N ASN A 308 9.64 31.26 14.20
CA ASN A 308 8.88 31.62 15.40
C ASN A 308 9.17 30.71 16.62
N GLY A 309 10.42 30.31 16.79
CA GLY A 309 10.84 29.40 17.86
C GLY A 309 10.62 27.91 17.56
N MET A 310 10.21 27.59 16.33
CA MET A 310 10.02 26.22 15.86
C MET A 310 11.17 25.82 14.92
N SER A 311 11.98 24.88 15.36
CA SER A 311 13.07 24.34 14.53
C SER A 311 12.51 23.49 13.38
N MET A 312 13.05 23.69 12.18
CA MET A 312 12.70 22.97 10.97
C MET A 312 13.96 22.64 10.16
N GLY A 313 14.04 21.44 9.61
CA GLY A 313 15.21 21.01 8.83
C GLY A 313 15.22 19.50 8.61
N TRP A 314 16.36 18.97 8.17
CA TRP A 314 16.50 17.56 7.82
C TRP A 314 16.19 16.59 8.96
N ASN A 315 16.73 16.85 10.18
CA ASN A 315 16.60 15.96 11.34
C ASN A 315 15.35 16.27 12.18
N GLU A 316 14.65 17.36 11.85
CA GLU A 316 13.47 17.76 12.59
C GLU A 316 12.23 16.97 12.15
N PRO A 317 11.24 16.80 13.04
CA PRO A 317 9.94 16.28 12.66
C PRO A 317 9.29 17.16 11.58
N VAL A 318 8.54 16.55 10.67
CA VAL A 318 7.73 17.30 9.72
C VAL A 318 6.63 18.05 10.48
N ARG A 319 6.55 19.37 10.28
CA ARG A 319 5.65 20.26 11.03
C ARG A 319 4.26 20.31 10.39
N VAL A 320 3.26 20.49 11.25
CA VAL A 320 1.87 20.67 10.80
C VAL A 320 1.54 22.17 10.79
N VAL A 321 1.11 22.66 9.65
CA VAL A 321 0.73 24.05 9.38
C VAL A 321 -0.72 24.09 8.95
N LEU A 322 -1.50 25.05 9.47
CA LEU A 322 -2.85 25.35 8.99
C LEU A 322 -2.99 26.85 8.75
N PRO A 323 -4.04 27.30 7.99
CA PRO A 323 -4.37 28.72 7.89
C PRO A 323 -4.58 29.35 9.27
N GLN A 324 -4.22 30.62 9.46
CA GLN A 324 -4.34 31.35 10.74
C GLN A 324 -5.75 31.22 11.32
N ALA A 325 -6.78 31.45 10.48
CA ALA A 325 -8.17 31.36 10.92
C ALA A 325 -8.57 29.96 11.41
N ALA A 326 -7.99 28.91 10.81
CA ALA A 326 -8.21 27.54 11.26
C ALA A 326 -7.52 27.28 12.61
N CYS A 327 -6.29 27.77 12.80
CA CYS A 327 -5.58 27.66 14.08
C CYS A 327 -6.34 28.35 15.23
N GLU A 328 -6.89 29.54 14.99
CA GLU A 328 -7.66 30.31 15.96
C GLU A 328 -9.00 29.66 16.33
N ALA A 329 -9.59 28.89 15.41
CA ALA A 329 -10.86 28.19 15.64
C ALA A 329 -10.70 26.89 16.47
N LEU A 330 -9.47 26.41 16.67
CA LEU A 330 -9.21 25.17 17.40
C LEU A 330 -9.14 25.38 18.91
N ASN A 331 -9.71 24.42 19.66
CA ASN A 331 -9.60 24.38 21.11
C ASN A 331 -8.39 23.51 21.54
N PRO A 332 -7.32 24.10 22.12
CA PRO A 332 -6.13 23.34 22.51
C PRO A 332 -6.41 22.18 23.49
N ALA A 333 -7.41 22.36 24.38
CA ALA A 333 -7.76 21.32 25.36
C ALA A 333 -8.38 20.07 24.68
N GLU A 334 -9.06 20.23 23.56
CA GLU A 334 -9.64 19.13 22.79
C GLU A 334 -8.61 18.51 21.83
N MET A 335 -7.81 19.35 21.18
CA MET A 335 -6.84 18.91 20.17
C MET A 335 -5.59 18.24 20.78
N LYS A 336 -5.18 18.63 21.97
CA LYS A 336 -3.99 18.08 22.66
C LYS A 336 -2.76 18.02 21.72
N ASP A 337 -2.25 16.82 21.46
CA ASP A 337 -1.09 16.57 20.60
C ASP A 337 -1.35 16.81 19.09
N PHE A 338 -2.59 17.08 18.70
CA PHE A 338 -3.00 17.32 17.31
C PHE A 338 -3.18 18.80 16.95
N MET A 339 -2.72 19.71 17.83
CA MET A 339 -2.67 21.12 17.48
C MET A 339 -1.70 21.36 16.32
N PRO A 340 -2.05 22.23 15.33
CA PRO A 340 -1.06 22.70 14.37
C PRO A 340 0.07 23.44 15.09
N GLU A 341 1.28 23.31 14.57
CA GLU A 341 2.48 23.87 15.22
C GLU A 341 2.78 25.29 14.73
N LEU A 342 2.30 25.65 13.53
CA LEU A 342 2.47 26.97 12.91
C LEU A 342 1.23 27.38 12.15
N ALA A 343 0.97 28.69 12.10
CA ALA A 343 0.01 29.27 11.18
C ALA A 343 0.70 29.62 9.85
N TYR A 344 0.03 29.38 8.72
CA TYR A 344 0.60 29.59 7.39
C TYR A 344 1.05 31.04 7.17
N GLU A 345 0.22 32.00 7.52
CA GLU A 345 0.47 33.43 7.34
C GLU A 345 1.65 33.93 8.21
N ALA A 346 1.95 33.21 9.27
CA ALA A 346 3.06 33.53 10.18
C ALA A 346 4.36 32.78 9.83
N CYS A 347 4.34 31.78 8.95
CA CYS A 347 5.52 30.95 8.68
C CYS A 347 6.53 31.59 7.71
N GLY A 348 6.14 32.66 7.01
CA GLY A 348 7.05 33.40 6.10
C GLY A 348 7.56 32.56 4.91
N ALA A 349 6.78 31.58 4.44
CA ALA A 349 7.16 30.74 3.33
C ALA A 349 7.29 31.54 2.02
N VAL A 350 8.40 31.38 1.33
CA VAL A 350 8.62 31.99 0.01
C VAL A 350 7.87 31.17 -1.04
N GLU A 351 6.92 31.81 -1.72
CA GLU A 351 6.11 31.16 -2.77
C GLU A 351 6.79 31.30 -4.12
N VAL A 352 6.97 30.17 -4.85
CA VAL A 352 7.71 30.10 -6.11
C VAL A 352 6.92 29.29 -7.15
N ASP A 353 6.87 29.75 -8.40
CA ASP A 353 6.58 28.88 -9.54
C ASP A 353 7.88 28.15 -9.92
N PRO A 354 7.99 26.83 -9.77
CA PRO A 354 9.22 26.11 -10.06
C PRO A 354 9.64 26.13 -11.53
N ARG A 355 8.79 26.64 -12.43
CA ARG A 355 9.08 26.84 -13.87
C ARG A 355 9.66 28.23 -14.14
N ASP A 356 9.55 29.16 -13.20
CA ASP A 356 10.09 30.52 -13.36
C ASP A 356 11.59 30.55 -13.01
N ALA A 357 12.43 30.62 -14.03
CA ALA A 357 13.86 30.60 -13.85
C ALA A 357 14.40 31.78 -13.01
N ALA A 358 13.73 32.93 -13.00
CA ALA A 358 14.16 34.09 -12.20
C ALA A 358 13.88 33.89 -10.72
N GLU A 359 12.70 33.33 -10.38
CA GLU A 359 12.33 32.99 -8.99
C GLU A 359 13.23 31.88 -8.44
N VAL A 360 13.51 30.86 -9.24
CA VAL A 360 14.41 29.75 -8.86
C VAL A 360 15.84 30.27 -8.67
N ALA A 361 16.34 31.14 -9.57
CA ALA A 361 17.68 31.75 -9.45
C ALA A 361 17.82 32.62 -8.20
N ALA A 362 16.78 33.34 -7.80
CA ALA A 362 16.79 34.13 -6.56
C ALA A 362 17.01 33.24 -5.31
N LEU A 363 16.48 32.01 -5.29
CA LEU A 363 16.70 31.03 -4.20
C LEU A 363 18.13 30.47 -4.21
N ALA A 364 18.80 30.43 -5.34
CA ALA A 364 20.17 29.93 -5.41
C ALA A 364 21.14 30.77 -4.55
N GLU A 365 20.91 32.07 -4.43
CA GLU A 365 21.72 32.98 -3.62
C GLU A 365 21.16 33.27 -2.22
N ALA A 366 19.88 32.90 -1.96
CA ALA A 366 19.24 33.17 -0.70
C ALA A 366 19.76 32.27 0.44
N PRO A 367 19.77 32.73 1.71
CA PRO A 367 20.04 31.87 2.86
C PRO A 367 18.96 30.78 2.98
N ALA A 368 19.25 29.73 3.77
CA ALA A 368 18.26 28.69 4.03
C ALA A 368 16.94 29.29 4.52
N THR A 369 15.83 28.92 3.90
CA THR A 369 14.48 29.44 4.18
C THR A 369 13.42 28.38 3.92
N LEU A 370 12.19 28.64 4.32
CA LEU A 370 11.02 27.82 3.97
C LEU A 370 10.48 28.25 2.61
N VAL A 371 10.30 27.28 1.71
CA VAL A 371 9.84 27.50 0.33
C VAL A 371 8.61 26.66 0.06
N THR A 372 7.69 27.14 -0.74
CA THR A 372 6.51 26.40 -1.20
C THR A 372 6.17 26.76 -2.64
N VAL A 373 5.36 25.94 -3.30
CA VAL A 373 4.84 26.24 -4.64
C VAL A 373 3.75 27.29 -4.54
N LYS A 374 3.75 28.26 -5.46
CA LYS A 374 2.68 29.27 -5.59
C LYS A 374 1.33 28.63 -5.85
N ASP A 375 0.29 29.26 -5.34
CA ASP A 375 -1.08 28.93 -5.72
C ASP A 375 -1.33 29.31 -7.19
N GLY A 376 -2.20 28.55 -7.87
CA GLY A 376 -2.54 28.78 -9.27
C GLY A 376 -1.53 28.24 -10.28
N VAL A 377 -0.47 27.56 -9.84
CA VAL A 377 0.43 26.85 -10.75
C VAL A 377 -0.35 25.69 -11.40
N ASP A 378 -0.43 25.72 -12.74
CA ASP A 378 -1.14 24.74 -13.54
C ASP A 378 -0.30 23.47 -13.72
N MET A 379 -0.17 22.71 -12.65
CA MET A 379 0.50 21.41 -12.57
C MET A 379 -0.14 20.55 -11.48
N PRO A 380 -0.13 19.21 -11.61
CA PRO A 380 -0.46 18.32 -10.50
C PRO A 380 0.47 18.56 -9.30
N VAL A 381 -0.11 18.59 -8.10
CA VAL A 381 0.64 18.90 -6.86
C VAL A 381 1.93 18.08 -6.72
N PRO A 382 1.92 16.73 -6.88
CA PRO A 382 3.15 15.95 -6.76
C PRO A 382 4.22 16.37 -7.77
N GLN A 383 3.85 16.65 -9.02
CA GLN A 383 4.80 17.07 -10.05
C GLN A 383 5.38 18.45 -9.77
N ALA A 384 4.55 19.42 -9.32
CA ALA A 384 5.00 20.77 -9.00
C ALA A 384 6.04 20.77 -7.86
N PHE A 385 5.80 20.00 -6.79
CA PHE A 385 6.75 19.91 -5.67
C PHE A 385 7.97 19.06 -5.97
N ARG A 386 7.85 18.02 -6.80
CA ARG A 386 9.02 17.27 -7.31
C ARG A 386 9.92 18.19 -8.14
N LEU A 387 9.33 18.98 -9.04
CA LEU A 387 10.07 19.98 -9.82
C LEU A 387 10.72 21.01 -8.90
N LEU A 388 9.97 21.59 -7.94
CA LEU A 388 10.54 22.52 -6.96
C LEU A 388 11.75 21.91 -6.24
N SER A 389 11.59 20.70 -5.73
CA SER A 389 12.69 19.97 -5.03
C SER A 389 13.90 19.72 -5.91
N ALA A 390 13.70 19.53 -7.22
CA ALA A 390 14.76 19.29 -8.20
C ALA A 390 15.54 20.58 -8.56
N VAL A 391 14.86 21.73 -8.64
CA VAL A 391 15.48 22.97 -9.15
C VAL A 391 16.06 23.89 -8.06
N ILE A 392 15.60 23.76 -6.79
CA ILE A 392 16.13 24.59 -5.70
C ILE A 392 17.25 23.90 -4.91
N PRO A 393 18.23 24.67 -4.36
CA PRO A 393 19.25 24.11 -3.47
C PRO A 393 18.68 23.31 -2.31
N SER A 394 19.36 22.22 -1.92
CA SER A 394 18.87 21.31 -0.87
C SER A 394 18.78 21.97 0.51
N ARG A 395 19.49 23.06 0.76
CA ARG A 395 19.46 23.80 2.06
C ARG A 395 18.09 24.34 2.43
N HIS A 396 17.20 24.63 1.46
CA HIS A 396 15.87 25.16 1.74
C HIS A 396 14.92 24.09 2.25
N SER A 397 14.16 24.40 3.28
CA SER A 397 13.02 23.59 3.75
C SER A 397 11.82 23.75 2.82
N ILE A 398 11.05 22.70 2.60
CA ILE A 398 9.86 22.72 1.74
C ILE A 398 8.60 22.54 2.57
N LEU A 399 7.64 23.47 2.42
CA LEU A 399 6.26 23.38 2.91
C LEU A 399 5.40 22.80 1.80
N LEU A 400 4.88 21.59 2.00
CA LEU A 400 3.96 20.93 1.09
C LEU A 400 2.54 21.45 1.27
N LYS A 401 1.80 21.62 0.19
CA LYS A 401 0.37 21.97 0.16
C LYS A 401 -0.41 20.80 -0.44
N ASP A 402 -1.58 20.49 0.11
CA ASP A 402 -2.48 19.46 -0.42
C ASP A 402 -3.26 19.93 -1.67
N THR A 403 -3.28 21.25 -1.92
CA THR A 403 -3.88 21.86 -3.11
C THR A 403 -3.13 23.14 -3.50
N LEU A 404 -3.08 23.46 -4.80
CA LEU A 404 -2.53 24.70 -5.37
C LEU A 404 -3.63 25.70 -5.78
N GLY A 405 -4.80 25.66 -5.15
CA GLY A 405 -5.87 26.65 -5.32
C GLY A 405 -7.16 26.12 -5.95
N ALA A 406 -7.13 25.15 -6.84
CA ALA A 406 -8.33 24.45 -7.29
C ALA A 406 -8.77 23.42 -6.24
N ALA A 407 -10.09 23.27 -6.04
CA ALA A 407 -10.59 22.16 -5.23
C ALA A 407 -10.19 20.85 -5.90
N PRO A 408 -9.60 19.89 -5.15
CA PRO A 408 -9.23 18.60 -5.72
C PRO A 408 -10.49 17.83 -6.16
N GLU A 409 -10.40 17.05 -7.23
CA GLU A 409 -11.46 16.13 -7.66
C GLU A 409 -11.68 14.99 -6.67
N LEU A 410 -10.65 14.68 -5.88
CA LEU A 410 -10.67 13.67 -4.82
C LEU A 410 -11.24 14.26 -3.53
N SER A 411 -11.84 13.41 -2.68
CA SER A 411 -12.16 13.79 -1.30
C SER A 411 -10.91 14.25 -0.53
N ALA A 412 -11.07 15.14 0.45
CA ALA A 412 -9.93 15.74 1.16
C ALA A 412 -8.93 14.70 1.72
N PRO A 413 -9.34 13.58 2.36
CA PRO A 413 -8.41 12.55 2.81
C PRO A 413 -7.64 11.88 1.66
N MET A 414 -8.30 11.61 0.54
CA MET A 414 -7.69 10.99 -0.62
C MET A 414 -6.72 11.95 -1.31
N ALA A 415 -7.13 13.21 -1.50
CA ALA A 415 -6.29 14.26 -2.08
C ALA A 415 -5.02 14.49 -1.24
N ALA A 416 -5.16 14.62 0.07
CA ALA A 416 -4.02 14.79 0.96
C ALA A 416 -3.08 13.58 0.94
N GLY A 417 -3.62 12.35 0.91
CA GLY A 417 -2.83 11.12 0.76
C GLY A 417 -2.04 11.09 -0.55
N VAL A 418 -2.70 11.39 -1.70
CA VAL A 418 -2.07 11.44 -3.02
C VAL A 418 -1.07 12.60 -3.12
N ASN A 419 -1.46 13.81 -2.75
CA ASN A 419 -0.67 15.01 -3.01
C ASN A 419 0.48 15.20 -2.02
N VAL A 420 0.19 15.05 -0.72
CA VAL A 420 1.20 15.26 0.33
C VAL A 420 1.91 13.95 0.68
N GLY A 421 1.13 12.87 0.86
CA GLY A 421 1.68 11.57 1.24
C GLY A 421 2.70 11.02 0.25
N THR A 422 2.46 11.18 -1.07
CA THR A 422 3.40 10.84 -2.14
C THR A 422 4.76 11.52 -1.94
N LEU A 423 4.76 12.84 -1.76
CA LEU A 423 5.97 13.64 -1.61
C LEU A 423 6.75 13.29 -0.35
N LEU A 424 6.04 13.04 0.74
CA LEU A 424 6.66 12.55 1.98
C LEU A 424 7.33 11.19 1.80
N CYS A 425 6.74 10.30 0.99
CA CYS A 425 7.34 9.02 0.65
C CYS A 425 8.56 9.16 -0.29
N ASP A 426 8.63 10.24 -1.07
CA ASP A 426 9.82 10.61 -1.86
C ASP A 426 10.90 11.32 -1.03
N GLY A 427 10.66 11.53 0.27
CA GLY A 427 11.57 12.25 1.18
C GLY A 427 11.54 13.77 1.05
N ILE A 428 10.52 14.31 0.36
CA ILE A 428 10.31 15.75 0.15
C ILE A 428 9.33 16.27 1.22
N GLY A 429 9.67 17.39 1.86
CA GLY A 429 8.81 18.10 2.79
C GLY A 429 9.37 18.15 4.22
N ASN A 430 9.34 19.36 4.79
CA ASN A 430 9.72 19.68 6.17
C ASN A 430 8.50 20.19 6.96
N ALA A 431 7.46 20.62 6.26
CA ALA A 431 6.15 20.98 6.81
C ALA A 431 5.04 20.61 5.81
N VAL A 432 3.82 20.47 6.33
CA VAL A 432 2.61 20.18 5.54
C VAL A 432 1.50 21.18 5.87
N LEU A 433 0.81 21.68 4.85
CA LEU A 433 -0.34 22.57 4.94
C LEU A 433 -1.55 21.88 4.32
N ILE A 434 -2.59 21.64 5.13
CA ILE A 434 -3.88 21.10 4.67
C ILE A 434 -4.88 22.23 4.56
N ARG A 435 -5.44 22.41 3.37
CA ARG A 435 -6.44 23.43 3.02
C ARG A 435 -7.67 22.85 2.31
N GLY A 436 -7.53 21.64 1.75
CA GLY A 436 -8.63 20.96 1.06
C GLY A 436 -9.75 20.47 1.99
N GLU A 437 -9.50 20.42 3.29
CA GLU A 437 -10.51 20.15 4.33
C GLU A 437 -10.97 21.47 4.98
N ALA A 438 -12.25 21.76 4.89
CA ALA A 438 -12.80 23.02 5.35
C ALA A 438 -12.99 23.11 6.87
N GLU A 439 -13.18 21.98 7.55
CA GLU A 439 -13.38 21.91 8.99
C GLU A 439 -12.03 21.91 9.72
N PRO A 440 -11.69 22.93 10.53
CA PRO A 440 -10.35 23.07 11.12
C PRO A 440 -9.87 21.87 11.91
N GLN A 441 -10.75 21.25 12.69
CA GLN A 441 -10.42 20.07 13.49
C GLN A 441 -10.09 18.87 12.62
N LYS A 442 -10.86 18.62 11.57
CA LYS A 442 -10.60 17.56 10.60
C LYS A 442 -9.31 17.82 9.81
N ALA A 443 -9.08 19.07 9.39
CA ALA A 443 -7.85 19.46 8.70
C ALA A 443 -6.60 19.18 9.55
N ALA A 444 -6.64 19.49 10.84
CA ALA A 444 -5.55 19.18 11.76
C ALA A 444 -5.32 17.67 11.90
N TYR A 445 -6.37 16.88 12.16
CA TYR A 445 -6.25 15.41 12.22
C TYR A 445 -5.77 14.83 10.89
N LEU A 446 -6.27 15.31 9.77
CA LEU A 446 -5.86 14.86 8.43
C LEU A 446 -4.37 15.09 8.19
N ALA A 447 -3.83 16.27 8.59
CA ALA A 447 -2.41 16.53 8.48
C ALA A 447 -1.56 15.49 9.22
N TYR A 448 -1.88 15.20 10.49
CA TYR A 448 -1.19 14.17 11.27
C TYR A 448 -1.39 12.75 10.72
N ASN A 449 -2.58 12.42 10.22
CA ASN A 449 -2.89 11.13 9.61
C ASN A 449 -2.07 10.88 8.33
N VAL A 450 -1.87 11.90 7.50
CA VAL A 450 -1.01 11.79 6.30
C VAL A 450 0.46 11.59 6.68
N LEU A 451 0.96 12.30 7.70
CA LEU A 451 2.32 12.10 8.21
C LEU A 451 2.53 10.66 8.71
N GLN A 452 1.53 10.11 9.42
CA GLN A 452 1.57 8.73 9.91
C GLN A 452 1.45 7.72 8.76
N ALA A 453 0.55 7.93 7.79
CA ALA A 453 0.39 7.06 6.63
C ALA A 453 1.68 6.96 5.79
N ALA A 454 2.39 8.09 5.63
CA ALA A 454 3.71 8.12 4.98
C ALA A 454 4.85 7.59 5.87
N GLY A 455 4.59 7.25 7.14
CA GLY A 455 5.59 6.75 8.06
C GLY A 455 6.74 7.75 8.35
N VAL A 456 6.44 9.06 8.39
CA VAL A 456 7.41 10.11 8.69
C VAL A 456 7.25 10.71 10.09
N ARG A 457 6.06 10.56 10.69
CA ARG A 457 5.77 10.98 12.06
C ARG A 457 4.63 10.14 12.64
N LEU A 458 4.82 9.54 13.81
CA LEU A 458 3.81 8.77 14.53
C LEU A 458 3.13 9.64 15.58
N SER A 459 1.83 9.85 15.46
CA SER A 459 1.03 10.68 16.37
C SER A 459 0.09 9.88 17.27
N LYS A 460 -0.21 8.64 16.92
CA LYS A 460 -1.08 7.69 17.63
C LYS A 460 -0.59 6.26 17.47
N THR A 461 -1.30 5.29 18.01
CA THR A 461 -1.04 3.86 17.76
C THR A 461 -1.17 3.56 16.27
N GLU A 462 -0.20 2.83 15.71
CA GLU A 462 -0.28 2.33 14.34
C GLU A 462 -0.88 0.93 14.32
N TYR A 463 -1.84 0.71 13.43
CA TYR A 463 -2.45 -0.60 13.24
C TYR A 463 -2.15 -1.15 11.85
N VAL A 464 -1.62 -2.37 11.83
CA VAL A 464 -1.42 -3.18 10.61
C VAL A 464 -2.49 -4.25 10.62
N SER A 465 -3.65 -3.98 10.00
CA SER A 465 -4.82 -4.83 10.11
C SER A 465 -5.19 -5.47 8.77
N CYS A 466 -5.34 -6.80 8.80
CA CYS A 466 -5.71 -7.62 7.64
C CYS A 466 -7.13 -7.27 7.15
N PRO A 467 -7.34 -7.14 5.82
CA PRO A 467 -8.66 -6.81 5.25
C PRO A 467 -9.67 -7.96 5.30
N SER A 468 -9.33 -9.09 5.94
CA SER A 468 -10.10 -10.32 5.91
C SER A 468 -10.11 -11.02 4.55
N CYS A 469 -10.38 -12.31 4.56
CA CYS A 469 -10.63 -13.16 3.39
C CYS A 469 -11.20 -14.50 3.88
N GLY A 470 -11.54 -15.42 2.99
CA GLY A 470 -12.04 -16.76 3.34
C GLY A 470 -11.11 -17.65 4.20
N ARG A 471 -9.94 -17.12 4.62
CA ARG A 471 -9.01 -17.76 5.57
C ARG A 471 -9.12 -17.20 6.99
N THR A 472 -9.87 -16.13 7.21
CA THR A 472 -9.99 -15.47 8.52
C THR A 472 -10.68 -16.43 9.53
N LEU A 473 -10.09 -16.54 10.71
CA LEU A 473 -10.46 -17.57 11.70
C LEU A 473 -11.34 -17.04 12.85
N TYR A 474 -11.62 -15.74 12.87
CA TYR A 474 -12.40 -15.07 13.92
C TYR A 474 -13.04 -13.79 13.37
N ASN A 475 -13.91 -13.14 14.17
CA ASN A 475 -14.48 -11.85 13.78
C ASN A 475 -13.43 -10.73 13.93
N ILE A 476 -12.71 -10.46 12.83
CA ILE A 476 -11.59 -9.50 12.82
C ILE A 476 -12.06 -8.05 12.99
N GLN A 477 -13.23 -7.69 12.48
CA GLN A 477 -13.75 -6.32 12.58
C GLN A 477 -14.09 -5.99 14.05
N GLU A 478 -14.76 -6.90 14.75
CA GLU A 478 -15.06 -6.74 16.18
C GLU A 478 -13.79 -6.69 17.03
N ALA A 479 -12.83 -7.59 16.77
CA ALA A 479 -11.56 -7.60 17.47
C ALA A 479 -10.76 -6.32 17.22
N SER A 480 -10.71 -5.84 15.97
CA SER A 480 -10.06 -4.57 15.60
C SER A 480 -10.67 -3.39 16.38
N ALA A 481 -11.99 -3.28 16.38
CA ALA A 481 -12.67 -2.21 17.11
C ALA A 481 -12.38 -2.23 18.63
N ARG A 482 -12.37 -3.42 19.25
CA ARG A 482 -12.04 -3.58 20.68
C ARG A 482 -10.57 -3.20 20.96
N ILE A 483 -9.63 -3.68 20.14
CA ILE A 483 -8.20 -3.38 20.29
C ILE A 483 -7.96 -1.88 20.13
N ARG A 484 -8.49 -1.25 19.08
CA ARG A 484 -8.36 0.20 18.83
C ARG A 484 -8.92 1.04 19.97
N LYS A 485 -10.09 0.68 20.49
CA LYS A 485 -10.70 1.35 21.66
C LYS A 485 -9.81 1.28 22.89
N ALA A 486 -9.15 0.16 23.12
CA ALA A 486 -8.30 -0.06 24.30
C ALA A 486 -6.90 0.53 24.17
N THR A 487 -6.33 0.60 22.97
CA THR A 487 -4.90 0.90 22.74
C THR A 487 -4.64 2.14 21.90
N GLY A 488 -5.67 2.86 21.40
CA GLY A 488 -5.52 3.98 20.47
C GLY A 488 -4.67 5.16 20.97
N HIS A 489 -4.51 5.27 22.29
CA HIS A 489 -3.70 6.29 22.98
C HIS A 489 -2.20 5.95 23.07
N LEU A 490 -1.79 4.73 22.66
CA LEU A 490 -0.41 4.27 22.79
C LEU A 490 0.46 4.80 21.65
N LYS A 491 0.84 6.06 21.73
CA LYS A 491 1.65 6.75 20.72
C LYS A 491 2.96 6.00 20.43
N GLY A 492 3.22 5.73 19.16
CA GLY A 492 4.44 5.06 18.72
C GLY A 492 4.49 3.55 18.99
N VAL A 493 3.36 2.94 19.37
CA VAL A 493 3.19 1.48 19.42
C VAL A 493 2.56 1.01 18.13
N LYS A 494 3.07 -0.06 17.54
CA LYS A 494 2.58 -0.68 16.33
C LYS A 494 1.97 -2.04 16.62
N ILE A 495 0.67 -2.22 16.36
CA ILE A 495 -0.09 -3.44 16.65
C ILE A 495 -0.58 -4.06 15.35
N ALA A 496 -0.23 -5.33 15.13
CA ALA A 496 -0.74 -6.12 14.02
C ALA A 496 -2.00 -6.89 14.41
N ILE A 497 -3.03 -6.89 13.53
CA ILE A 497 -4.28 -7.63 13.69
C ILE A 497 -4.48 -8.51 12.45
N MET A 498 -4.19 -9.81 12.57
CA MET A 498 -4.09 -10.72 11.44
C MET A 498 -5.13 -11.84 11.52
N GLY A 499 -5.91 -12.01 10.45
CA GLY A 499 -6.98 -13.00 10.37
C GLY A 499 -6.52 -14.47 10.46
N CYS A 500 -5.29 -14.76 10.04
CA CYS A 500 -4.72 -16.12 10.04
C CYS A 500 -3.19 -16.12 10.01
N ILE A 501 -2.58 -17.29 10.27
CA ILE A 501 -1.14 -17.49 10.25
C ILE A 501 -0.51 -17.61 8.85
N VAL A 502 -1.30 -17.60 7.76
CA VAL A 502 -0.77 -17.87 6.41
C VAL A 502 0.20 -16.77 5.95
N ASN A 503 -0.21 -15.51 6.06
CA ASN A 503 0.63 -14.36 5.74
C ASN A 503 0.94 -13.51 6.99
N GLY A 504 0.10 -13.63 8.03
CA GLY A 504 0.14 -12.77 9.21
C GLY A 504 1.53 -12.57 9.80
N PRO A 505 2.26 -13.63 10.18
CA PRO A 505 3.58 -13.49 10.79
C PRO A 505 4.63 -12.79 9.89
N GLY A 506 4.49 -12.90 8.58
CA GLY A 506 5.39 -12.22 7.64
C GLY A 506 5.00 -10.74 7.46
N GLU A 507 3.71 -10.47 7.27
CA GLU A 507 3.22 -9.12 6.96
C GLU A 507 3.17 -8.17 8.19
N MET A 508 3.35 -8.71 9.39
CA MET A 508 3.50 -7.93 10.63
C MET A 508 4.97 -7.72 11.05
N SER A 509 5.92 -7.88 10.16
CA SER A 509 7.36 -7.92 10.46
C SER A 509 7.89 -6.75 11.28
N ASP A 510 7.31 -5.57 11.12
CA ASP A 510 7.68 -4.35 11.81
C ASP A 510 6.69 -3.93 12.92
N ALA A 511 5.76 -4.82 13.32
CA ALA A 511 4.87 -4.56 14.44
C ALA A 511 5.54 -4.91 15.78
N ASP A 512 5.28 -4.10 16.81
CA ASP A 512 5.75 -4.37 18.18
C ASP A 512 5.00 -5.59 18.76
N PHE A 513 3.68 -5.66 18.52
CA PHE A 513 2.80 -6.71 19.02
C PHE A 513 1.88 -7.24 17.91
N GLY A 514 1.54 -8.53 18.00
CA GLY A 514 0.66 -9.18 17.04
C GLY A 514 -0.49 -9.93 17.68
N TYR A 515 -1.70 -9.76 17.12
CA TYR A 515 -2.92 -10.49 17.43
C TYR A 515 -3.31 -11.31 16.19
N VAL A 516 -3.07 -12.61 16.20
CA VAL A 516 -3.09 -13.45 14.99
C VAL A 516 -4.01 -14.65 15.19
N GLY A 517 -4.96 -14.88 14.27
CA GLY A 517 -5.79 -16.08 14.26
C GLY A 517 -4.97 -17.36 14.08
N GLY A 518 -4.96 -18.23 15.09
CA GLY A 518 -4.22 -19.50 15.10
C GLY A 518 -5.09 -20.71 14.72
N ALA A 519 -6.33 -20.73 15.19
CA ALA A 519 -7.37 -21.72 14.88
C ALA A 519 -8.75 -21.03 14.98
N PRO A 520 -9.86 -21.69 14.57
CA PRO A 520 -11.20 -21.10 14.70
C PRO A 520 -11.48 -20.58 16.12
N ASN A 521 -11.75 -19.29 16.24
CA ASN A 521 -11.96 -18.56 17.51
C ASN A 521 -10.80 -18.68 18.52
N LYS A 522 -9.58 -18.97 18.04
CA LYS A 522 -8.36 -19.03 18.85
C LYS A 522 -7.32 -18.07 18.30
N ILE A 523 -6.69 -17.36 19.21
CA ILE A 523 -5.70 -16.31 18.91
C ILE A 523 -4.33 -16.69 19.43
N ASN A 524 -3.31 -16.37 18.67
CA ASN A 524 -1.92 -16.38 19.12
C ASN A 524 -1.44 -14.94 19.27
N LEU A 525 -0.72 -14.63 20.34
CA LEU A 525 -0.10 -13.33 20.55
C LEU A 525 1.40 -13.39 20.24
N TYR A 526 1.89 -12.30 19.69
CA TYR A 526 3.28 -12.16 19.25
C TYR A 526 3.92 -10.91 19.85
N VAL A 527 5.25 -10.98 20.03
CA VAL A 527 6.14 -9.84 20.26
C VAL A 527 7.12 -9.80 19.09
N GLY A 528 7.02 -8.79 18.24
CA GLY A 528 7.69 -8.80 16.94
C GLY A 528 7.27 -10.04 16.15
N HIS A 529 8.23 -10.84 15.71
CA HIS A 529 7.99 -12.11 14.97
C HIS A 529 7.75 -13.33 15.86
N ASN A 530 7.98 -13.22 17.16
CA ASN A 530 8.00 -14.37 18.05
C ASN A 530 6.61 -14.61 18.64
N PRO A 531 5.99 -15.77 18.42
CA PRO A 531 4.76 -16.13 19.12
C PRO A 531 5.09 -16.39 20.60
N VAL A 532 4.35 -15.74 21.48
CA VAL A 532 4.58 -15.83 22.94
C VAL A 532 3.42 -16.50 23.69
N GLU A 533 2.21 -16.39 23.16
CA GLU A 533 1.04 -17.07 23.71
C GLU A 533 0.24 -17.74 22.58
N PHE A 534 -0.36 -18.90 22.86
CA PHE A 534 -1.01 -19.72 21.83
C PHE A 534 -2.43 -20.11 22.24
N ASN A 535 -3.31 -20.24 21.24
CA ASN A 535 -4.65 -20.81 21.40
C ASN A 535 -5.54 -20.13 22.45
N ILE A 536 -5.35 -18.81 22.65
CA ILE A 536 -6.15 -18.01 23.57
C ILE A 536 -7.58 -17.90 23.02
N PRO A 537 -8.64 -18.11 23.84
CA PRO A 537 -10.01 -17.84 23.41
C PRO A 537 -10.16 -16.39 22.95
N GLN A 538 -10.89 -16.14 21.84
CA GLN A 538 -11.05 -14.81 21.28
C GLN A 538 -11.58 -13.78 22.30
N GLU A 539 -12.48 -14.19 23.18
CA GLU A 539 -13.08 -13.35 24.22
C GLU A 539 -12.06 -12.80 25.23
N GLU A 540 -10.98 -13.56 25.52
CA GLU A 540 -9.92 -13.21 26.48
C GLU A 540 -8.72 -12.52 25.80
N ALA A 541 -8.57 -12.69 24.50
CA ALA A 541 -7.32 -12.39 23.79
C ALA A 541 -6.98 -10.89 23.76
N VAL A 542 -7.99 -9.99 23.80
CA VAL A 542 -7.72 -8.53 23.86
C VAL A 542 -7.15 -8.13 25.23
N ASP A 543 -7.68 -8.67 26.31
CA ASP A 543 -7.19 -8.39 27.66
C ASP A 543 -5.76 -8.94 27.83
N ARG A 544 -5.50 -10.13 27.27
CA ARG A 544 -4.14 -10.72 27.26
C ARG A 544 -3.14 -9.87 26.44
N LEU A 545 -3.58 -9.31 25.31
CA LEU A 545 -2.76 -8.38 24.52
C LEU A 545 -2.40 -7.12 25.34
N ILE A 546 -3.34 -6.56 26.09
CA ILE A 546 -3.10 -5.40 26.96
C ILE A 546 -2.07 -5.76 28.05
N GLU A 547 -2.22 -6.92 28.70
CA GLU A 547 -1.25 -7.41 29.68
C GLU A 547 0.14 -7.60 29.05
N LEU A 548 0.22 -8.13 27.85
CA LEU A 548 1.47 -8.30 27.12
C LEU A 548 2.14 -6.96 26.84
N ILE A 549 1.39 -5.95 26.38
CA ILE A 549 1.90 -4.59 26.14
C ILE A 549 2.42 -3.97 27.46
N ARG A 550 1.70 -4.16 28.59
CA ARG A 550 2.10 -3.69 29.94
C ARG A 550 3.40 -4.36 30.38
N SER A 551 3.50 -5.67 30.25
CA SER A 551 4.69 -6.43 30.68
C SER A 551 5.97 -6.05 29.93
N HIS A 552 5.82 -5.48 28.71
CA HIS A 552 6.93 -4.96 27.91
C HIS A 552 7.18 -3.45 28.11
N GLY A 553 6.53 -2.81 29.09
CA GLY A 553 6.77 -1.39 29.41
C GLY A 553 6.31 -0.41 28.33
N ARG A 554 5.39 -0.83 27.43
CA ARG A 554 4.88 0.00 26.32
C ARG A 554 3.47 0.55 26.60
N TRP A 555 2.92 0.27 27.76
CA TRP A 555 1.63 0.78 28.19
C TRP A 555 1.74 2.15 28.85
N VAL A 556 0.88 3.06 28.47
CA VAL A 556 0.63 4.34 29.12
C VAL A 556 -0.85 4.38 29.49
N GLU A 557 -1.20 4.84 30.70
CA GLU A 557 -2.61 4.95 31.09
C GLU A 557 -3.30 6.04 30.26
N PRO A 558 -4.56 5.82 29.83
CA PRO A 558 -5.34 6.82 29.10
C PRO A 558 -5.48 8.11 29.93
N SER A 559 -5.22 9.26 29.31
CA SER A 559 -5.35 10.61 29.93
C SER A 559 -6.77 11.13 29.87
#